data_a12454f3bc9ac7d9598131b8dd657930
#
_entry.id   a12454f3bc9ac7d9598131b8dd657930
#
_cell.length_a   1.000
_cell.length_b   1.000
_cell.length_c   1.000
_cell.angle_alpha   90.00
_cell.angle_beta   90.00
_cell.angle_gamma   90.00
#
_symmetry.space_group_name_H-M   'P 1'
#
loop_
_entity.id
_entity.type
_entity.pdbx_description
1 polymer ?
#
loop_
_entity_poly.entity_id
_entity_poly.type
_entity_poly.pdbx_seq_one_letter_code
_entity_poly.pdbx_strand_id
1 'polypeptide(L)'
;MSKRVAVVGSGQTHHKSQRLDVNGVEMIHEAVSRALEDTHLTRDDIDLVIIGNMDHFEGINYVDMWSIDGSGGLMKPTIKLTTGGTTGSTLAIAGYHMVASGLFNKALVIGWEKNSESDTTAAINTAFDPVWDRLTFAGAIGGLALEASVYMHRYGVTENDAARVVVRDRKNACGNPYAHLRKEVTVEEVLSSPRLCDPIKLLDMCPRSDGACAVIFASEDVAEKISETPAWIWGTANRHTYTFINDVDFNGLHSLKNASKELYQKCGIKEPLKEIDVIELYQPYSFGGLLWLESLGLCKDGEAPRWVWDGATDMDGELPINPSGGVIPTNPIGATGLIRCAEAAMQVMGRAEGHQVPDVKIAISTGFGGCMWSDMLLYGKKKPG
;
A
#
# COMPACT_ATOMS: atom_id res chain seq x y z
N MET A 1 -7.09 29.42 -0.31
CA MET A 1 -7.52 28.24 0.48
C MET A 1 -7.10 27.00 -0.30
N SER A 2 -6.70 25.94 0.38
CA SER A 2 -6.40 24.66 -0.25
C SER A 2 -7.68 24.07 -0.85
N LYS A 3 -7.62 23.51 -2.07
CA LYS A 3 -8.77 22.82 -2.67
C LYS A 3 -8.98 21.45 -2.02
N ARG A 4 -10.23 21.02 -1.90
CA ARG A 4 -10.55 19.63 -1.57
C ARG A 4 -10.21 18.75 -2.77
N VAL A 5 -9.75 17.53 -2.49
CA VAL A 5 -9.27 16.58 -3.50
C VAL A 5 -9.95 15.24 -3.30
N ALA A 6 -10.28 14.59 -4.39
CA ALA A 6 -10.80 13.23 -4.37
C ALA A 6 -10.05 12.32 -5.35
N VAL A 7 -10.03 11.04 -5.07
CA VAL A 7 -9.79 9.99 -6.06
C VAL A 7 -11.07 9.81 -6.86
N VAL A 8 -10.95 9.83 -8.18
CA VAL A 8 -12.11 9.72 -9.09
C VAL A 8 -12.10 8.42 -9.91
N GLY A 9 -10.98 7.75 -9.98
CA GLY A 9 -10.83 6.45 -10.62
C GLY A 9 -9.43 5.90 -10.54
N SER A 10 -9.28 4.62 -10.89
CA SER A 10 -8.00 3.93 -10.88
C SER A 10 -7.93 2.81 -11.92
N GLY A 11 -6.72 2.36 -12.21
CA GLY A 11 -6.46 1.20 -13.05
C GLY A 11 -5.27 0.41 -12.53
N GLN A 12 -5.39 -0.92 -12.52
CA GLN A 12 -4.32 -1.82 -12.11
C GLN A 12 -4.05 -2.83 -13.21
N THR A 13 -2.82 -3.32 -13.30
CA THR A 13 -2.50 -4.50 -14.11
C THR A 13 -2.85 -5.77 -13.35
N HIS A 14 -2.98 -6.91 -14.04
CA HIS A 14 -2.98 -8.21 -13.35
C HIS A 14 -1.55 -8.53 -12.91
N HIS A 15 -1.34 -8.64 -11.60
CA HIS A 15 -0.02 -8.89 -11.02
C HIS A 15 0.39 -10.34 -11.22
N LYS A 16 1.67 -10.57 -11.54
CA LYS A 16 2.26 -11.91 -11.74
C LYS A 16 3.68 -11.94 -11.18
N SER A 17 4.22 -13.14 -10.98
CA SER A 17 5.63 -13.31 -10.60
C SER A 17 6.60 -12.71 -11.62
N GLN A 18 6.21 -12.77 -12.90
CA GLN A 18 6.96 -12.21 -14.05
C GLN A 18 5.98 -11.80 -15.15
N ARG A 19 6.07 -10.58 -15.64
CA ARG A 19 5.35 -10.06 -16.81
C ARG A 19 6.30 -10.06 -18.00
N LEU A 20 6.56 -11.24 -18.55
CA LEU A 20 7.43 -11.43 -19.73
C LEU A 20 6.74 -10.99 -21.05
N ASP A 21 5.45 -10.81 -21.01
CA ASP A 21 4.58 -10.40 -22.11
C ASP A 21 4.67 -8.90 -22.43
N VAL A 22 5.17 -8.06 -21.50
CA VAL A 22 5.25 -6.60 -21.62
C VAL A 22 6.57 -6.08 -21.03
N ASN A 23 7.07 -4.98 -21.56
CA ASN A 23 8.11 -4.18 -20.93
C ASN A 23 7.51 -3.21 -19.89
N GLY A 24 8.37 -2.43 -19.20
CA GLY A 24 7.92 -1.50 -18.15
C GLY A 24 6.97 -0.42 -18.69
N VAL A 25 7.25 0.13 -19.88
CA VAL A 25 6.43 1.18 -20.50
C VAL A 25 5.05 0.66 -20.90
N GLU A 26 4.98 -0.52 -21.47
CA GLU A 26 3.72 -1.19 -21.83
C GLU A 26 2.89 -1.54 -20.58
N MET A 27 3.54 -1.97 -19.50
CA MET A 27 2.87 -2.24 -18.24
C MET A 27 2.30 -0.97 -17.60
N ILE A 28 3.06 0.14 -17.63
CA ILE A 28 2.58 1.47 -17.23
C ILE A 28 1.37 1.87 -18.06
N HIS A 29 1.46 1.71 -19.39
CA HIS A 29 0.38 2.04 -20.33
C HIS A 29 -0.90 1.24 -20.02
N GLU A 30 -0.79 -0.04 -19.68
CA GLU A 30 -1.93 -0.87 -19.31
C GLU A 30 -2.68 -0.29 -18.11
N ALA A 31 -1.96 0.08 -17.04
CA ALA A 31 -2.58 0.67 -15.85
C ALA A 31 -3.19 2.06 -16.13
N VAL A 32 -2.50 2.90 -16.89
CA VAL A 32 -2.96 4.23 -17.29
C VAL A 32 -4.23 4.14 -18.15
N SER A 33 -4.26 3.25 -19.15
CA SER A 33 -5.42 3.06 -20.01
C SER A 33 -6.65 2.66 -19.21
N ARG A 34 -6.51 1.73 -18.27
CA ARG A 34 -7.61 1.31 -17.38
C ARG A 34 -8.10 2.45 -16.48
N ALA A 35 -7.21 3.28 -15.95
CA ALA A 35 -7.61 4.43 -15.13
C ALA A 35 -8.35 5.50 -15.95
N LEU A 36 -7.93 5.73 -17.18
CA LEU A 36 -8.61 6.66 -18.11
C LEU A 36 -9.98 6.11 -18.56
N GLU A 37 -10.06 4.81 -18.85
CA GLU A 37 -11.32 4.12 -19.18
C GLU A 37 -12.30 4.18 -17.99
N ASP A 38 -11.81 3.94 -16.78
CA ASP A 38 -12.58 3.98 -15.55
C ASP A 38 -13.24 5.35 -15.28
N THR A 39 -12.63 6.42 -15.74
CA THR A 39 -13.08 7.79 -15.54
C THR A 39 -13.69 8.42 -16.81
N HIS A 40 -13.68 7.72 -17.94
CA HIS A 40 -14.04 8.25 -19.26
C HIS A 40 -13.22 9.50 -19.66
N LEU A 41 -12.00 9.64 -19.11
CA LEU A 41 -11.06 10.70 -19.46
C LEU A 41 -10.10 10.24 -20.57
N THR A 42 -9.52 11.21 -21.22
CA THR A 42 -8.43 11.04 -22.19
C THR A 42 -7.11 11.54 -21.60
N ARG A 43 -6.00 11.24 -22.25
CA ARG A 43 -4.70 11.79 -21.85
C ARG A 43 -4.70 13.32 -21.84
N ASP A 44 -5.41 13.96 -22.77
CA ASP A 44 -5.46 15.42 -22.90
C ASP A 44 -6.18 16.08 -21.72
N ASP A 45 -7.03 15.36 -21.02
CA ASP A 45 -7.73 15.86 -19.84
C ASP A 45 -6.84 15.95 -18.59
N ILE A 46 -5.68 15.31 -18.58
CA ILE A 46 -4.76 15.26 -17.44
C ILE A 46 -3.83 16.48 -17.45
N ASP A 47 -3.69 17.16 -16.32
CA ASP A 47 -2.88 18.36 -16.17
C ASP A 47 -1.44 18.07 -15.71
N LEU A 48 -1.24 16.98 -14.94
CA LEU A 48 0.03 16.60 -14.32
C LEU A 48 0.16 15.07 -14.30
N VAL A 49 1.35 14.55 -14.58
CA VAL A 49 1.72 13.15 -14.35
C VAL A 49 2.73 13.07 -13.22
N ILE A 50 2.49 12.18 -12.24
CA ILE A 50 3.44 11.83 -11.18
C ILE A 50 3.69 10.34 -11.29
N ILE A 51 4.96 9.95 -11.44
CA ILE A 51 5.34 8.55 -11.67
C ILE A 51 6.47 8.13 -10.75
N GLY A 52 6.51 6.87 -10.35
CA GLY A 52 7.62 6.34 -9.57
C GLY A 52 7.64 4.82 -9.46
N ASN A 53 8.82 4.35 -9.09
CA ASN A 53 9.17 2.98 -8.75
C ASN A 53 10.37 3.03 -7.78
N MET A 54 10.91 1.91 -7.35
CA MET A 54 12.08 1.91 -6.48
C MET A 54 13.42 2.06 -7.21
N ASP A 55 13.45 1.99 -8.54
CA ASP A 55 14.66 2.07 -9.38
C ASP A 55 15.66 0.90 -9.24
N HIS A 56 15.61 0.15 -8.14
CA HIS A 56 16.60 -0.85 -7.79
C HIS A 56 16.51 -2.14 -8.60
N PHE A 57 15.33 -2.46 -9.12
CA PHE A 57 15.06 -3.73 -9.79
C PHE A 57 15.36 -3.68 -11.29
N GLU A 58 14.92 -2.65 -11.96
CA GLU A 58 15.07 -2.49 -13.41
C GLU A 58 16.37 -1.79 -13.80
N GLY A 59 17.00 -1.08 -12.85
CA GLY A 59 18.18 -0.26 -13.14
C GLY A 59 17.91 0.96 -14.03
N ILE A 60 16.64 1.40 -14.10
CA ILE A 60 16.22 2.56 -14.90
C ILE A 60 15.96 3.72 -13.95
N ASN A 61 16.88 4.70 -13.93
CA ASN A 61 16.79 5.82 -12.99
C ASN A 61 15.85 6.96 -13.44
N TYR A 62 15.51 7.03 -14.71
CA TYR A 62 14.75 8.14 -15.31
C TYR A 62 13.46 7.63 -15.96
N VAL A 63 12.64 6.93 -15.17
CA VAL A 63 11.40 6.32 -15.68
C VAL A 63 10.42 7.35 -16.25
N ASP A 64 10.38 8.53 -15.71
CA ASP A 64 9.60 9.66 -16.23
C ASP A 64 9.97 9.99 -17.69
N MET A 65 11.25 9.96 -18.04
CA MET A 65 11.73 10.18 -19.40
C MET A 65 11.45 8.99 -20.33
N TRP A 66 11.65 7.76 -19.83
CA TRP A 66 11.49 6.54 -20.62
C TRP A 66 10.04 6.15 -20.86
N SER A 67 9.11 6.59 -20.03
CA SER A 67 7.71 6.16 -20.07
C SER A 67 6.74 7.20 -20.61
N ILE A 68 7.21 8.28 -21.23
CA ILE A 68 6.38 9.39 -21.71
C ILE A 68 5.18 8.91 -22.54
N ASP A 69 5.40 7.98 -23.49
CA ASP A 69 4.33 7.46 -24.34
C ASP A 69 3.34 6.58 -23.55
N GLY A 70 3.83 5.80 -22.59
CA GLY A 70 3.01 4.92 -21.75
C GLY A 70 2.25 5.68 -20.67
N SER A 71 2.91 6.64 -20.02
CA SER A 71 2.37 7.40 -18.88
C SER A 71 1.38 8.50 -19.27
N GLY A 72 1.35 8.90 -20.55
CA GLY A 72 0.55 10.05 -21.01
C GLY A 72 1.18 11.40 -20.66
N GLY A 73 2.48 11.43 -20.32
CA GLY A 73 3.23 12.63 -19.94
C GLY A 73 3.66 13.53 -21.11
N LEU A 74 3.36 13.15 -22.36
CA LEU A 74 3.77 13.92 -23.54
C LEU A 74 3.30 15.38 -23.46
N MET A 75 4.26 16.32 -23.51
CA MET A 75 4.05 17.77 -23.44
C MET A 75 3.31 18.24 -22.17
N LYS A 76 3.44 17.49 -21.06
CA LYS A 76 2.85 17.81 -19.75
C LYS A 76 3.91 17.91 -18.65
N PRO A 77 3.65 18.68 -17.59
CA PRO A 77 4.43 18.56 -16.36
C PRO A 77 4.46 17.11 -15.90
N THR A 78 5.66 16.58 -15.68
CA THR A 78 5.87 15.21 -15.18
C THR A 78 6.87 15.25 -14.04
N ILE A 79 6.55 14.57 -12.93
CA ILE A 79 7.39 14.51 -11.74
C ILE A 79 7.64 13.04 -11.41
N LYS A 80 8.92 12.69 -11.21
CA LYS A 80 9.31 11.38 -10.68
C LYS A 80 9.55 11.47 -9.18
N LEU A 81 9.03 10.49 -8.43
CA LEU A 81 9.32 10.30 -7.01
C LEU A 81 9.75 8.87 -6.73
N THR A 82 10.74 8.74 -5.86
CA THR A 82 11.23 7.45 -5.35
C THR A 82 11.53 7.59 -3.86
N THR A 83 10.92 6.75 -3.05
CA THR A 83 11.00 6.83 -1.58
C THR A 83 11.04 5.44 -0.92
N GLY A 84 11.74 4.50 -1.52
CA GLY A 84 11.82 3.13 -1.03
C GLY A 84 10.45 2.43 -1.05
N GLY A 85 10.16 1.59 -0.07
CA GLY A 85 8.92 0.82 0.01
C GLY A 85 7.64 1.67 0.09
N THR A 86 7.72 2.92 0.57
CA THR A 86 6.60 3.88 0.58
C THR A 86 6.36 4.56 -0.76
N THR A 87 7.15 4.30 -1.81
CA THR A 87 7.06 5.03 -3.08
C THR A 87 5.61 5.22 -3.53
N GLY A 88 4.82 4.17 -3.62
CA GLY A 88 3.43 4.25 -4.08
C GLY A 88 2.52 5.14 -3.24
N SER A 89 2.62 5.08 -1.92
CA SER A 89 1.83 5.93 -1.01
C SER A 89 2.32 7.37 -0.99
N THR A 90 3.65 7.58 -1.09
CA THR A 90 4.22 8.93 -1.21
C THR A 90 3.81 9.59 -2.53
N LEU A 91 3.72 8.83 -3.64
CA LEU A 91 3.16 9.30 -4.92
C LEU A 91 1.72 9.80 -4.73
N ALA A 92 0.88 9.04 -4.02
CA ALA A 92 -0.50 9.45 -3.71
C ALA A 92 -0.56 10.73 -2.86
N ILE A 93 0.28 10.85 -1.83
CA ILE A 93 0.40 12.05 -1.00
C ILE A 93 0.84 13.25 -1.85
N ALA A 94 1.81 13.07 -2.75
CA ALA A 94 2.24 14.12 -3.67
C ALA A 94 1.11 14.54 -4.62
N GLY A 95 0.39 13.58 -5.20
CA GLY A 95 -0.79 13.83 -6.04
C GLY A 95 -1.85 14.67 -5.32
N TYR A 96 -2.15 14.28 -4.08
CA TYR A 96 -3.04 15.05 -3.22
C TYR A 96 -2.54 16.50 -3.03
N HIS A 97 -1.29 16.70 -2.63
CA HIS A 97 -0.76 18.05 -2.38
C HIS A 97 -0.69 18.91 -3.63
N MET A 98 -0.32 18.33 -4.79
CA MET A 98 -0.27 19.07 -6.05
C MET A 98 -1.65 19.58 -6.50
N VAL A 99 -2.69 18.74 -6.37
CA VAL A 99 -4.06 19.15 -6.69
C VAL A 99 -4.60 20.11 -5.61
N ALA A 100 -4.36 19.84 -4.34
CA ALA A 100 -4.79 20.69 -3.21
C ALA A 100 -4.18 22.09 -3.27
N SER A 101 -2.98 22.24 -3.82
CA SER A 101 -2.33 23.55 -4.02
C SER A 101 -3.10 24.48 -4.98
N GLY A 102 -3.95 23.90 -5.84
CA GLY A 102 -4.69 24.62 -6.88
C GLY A 102 -3.91 24.87 -8.16
N LEU A 103 -2.65 24.41 -8.25
CA LEU A 103 -1.86 24.51 -9.50
C LEU A 103 -2.39 23.59 -10.59
N PHE A 104 -2.97 22.46 -10.23
CA PHE A 104 -3.52 21.47 -11.14
C PHE A 104 -4.92 21.07 -10.67
N ASN A 105 -5.80 20.70 -11.61
CA ASN A 105 -7.13 20.19 -11.28
C ASN A 105 -7.21 18.67 -11.38
N LYS A 106 -6.38 18.04 -12.22
CA LYS A 106 -6.35 16.60 -12.43
C LYS A 106 -4.90 16.12 -12.50
N ALA A 107 -4.53 15.23 -11.58
CA ALA A 107 -3.24 14.57 -11.57
C ALA A 107 -3.40 13.07 -11.81
N LEU A 108 -2.67 12.52 -12.75
CA LEU A 108 -2.50 11.08 -12.96
C LEU A 108 -1.26 10.62 -12.20
N VAL A 109 -1.47 9.77 -11.21
CA VAL A 109 -0.43 9.24 -10.33
C VAL A 109 -0.18 7.78 -10.67
N ILE A 110 1.07 7.40 -10.92
CA ILE A 110 1.45 6.09 -11.46
C ILE A 110 2.55 5.48 -10.59
N GLY A 111 2.29 4.31 -10.03
CA GLY A 111 3.29 3.46 -9.36
C GLY A 111 3.47 2.16 -10.14
N TRP A 112 4.68 1.70 -10.31
CA TRP A 112 4.97 0.46 -11.02
C TRP A 112 6.23 -0.21 -10.47
N GLU A 113 6.39 -1.49 -10.73
CA GLU A 113 7.62 -2.23 -10.48
C GLU A 113 7.65 -3.54 -11.27
N LYS A 114 8.80 -3.87 -11.85
CA LYS A 114 9.10 -5.19 -12.38
C LYS A 114 10.15 -5.87 -11.53
N ASN A 115 9.76 -6.32 -10.33
CA ASN A 115 10.64 -6.97 -9.37
C ASN A 115 11.40 -8.17 -9.96
N SER A 116 10.90 -8.73 -11.06
CA SER A 116 11.49 -9.89 -11.74
C SER A 116 12.76 -9.56 -12.55
N GLU A 117 13.05 -8.29 -12.80
CA GLU A 117 14.22 -7.87 -13.61
C GLU A 117 15.56 -8.03 -12.86
N SER A 118 15.53 -8.26 -11.53
CA SER A 118 16.76 -8.49 -10.76
C SER A 118 16.56 -9.49 -9.61
N ASP A 119 17.67 -9.83 -8.93
CA ASP A 119 17.60 -10.49 -7.63
C ASP A 119 17.02 -9.54 -6.59
N THR A 120 15.83 -9.85 -6.11
CA THR A 120 15.06 -8.98 -5.21
C THR A 120 15.80 -8.69 -3.90
N THR A 121 16.49 -9.69 -3.32
CA THR A 121 17.22 -9.53 -2.06
C THR A 121 18.42 -8.61 -2.25
N ALA A 122 19.19 -8.83 -3.30
CA ALA A 122 20.34 -7.99 -3.64
C ALA A 122 19.92 -6.55 -3.93
N ALA A 123 18.84 -6.35 -4.69
CA ALA A 123 18.29 -5.04 -5.01
C ALA A 123 17.85 -4.30 -3.74
N ILE A 124 17.05 -4.93 -2.87
CA ILE A 124 16.59 -4.31 -1.62
C ILE A 124 17.75 -3.98 -0.68
N ASN A 125 18.82 -4.79 -0.64
CA ASN A 125 20.00 -4.49 0.17
C ASN A 125 20.67 -3.17 -0.22
N THR A 126 20.52 -2.72 -1.47
CA THR A 126 21.07 -1.43 -1.89
C THR A 126 20.35 -0.22 -1.27
N ALA A 127 19.16 -0.41 -0.71
CA ALA A 127 18.42 0.62 0.01
C ALA A 127 18.98 0.90 1.42
N PHE A 128 19.79 0.01 1.97
CA PHE A 128 20.38 0.17 3.31
C PHE A 128 21.72 0.89 3.25
N ASP A 129 22.05 1.57 4.34
CA ASP A 129 23.34 2.28 4.47
C ASP A 129 24.53 1.32 4.21
N PRO A 130 25.48 1.69 3.31
CA PRO A 130 26.52 0.77 2.89
C PRO A 130 27.59 0.50 3.97
N VAL A 131 27.70 1.36 4.98
CA VAL A 131 28.74 1.28 6.01
C VAL A 131 28.22 0.60 7.27
N TRP A 132 27.05 1.00 7.76
CA TRP A 132 26.51 0.58 9.06
C TRP A 132 25.52 -0.57 8.98
N ASP A 133 24.66 -0.58 7.96
CA ASP A 133 23.53 -1.54 7.91
C ASP A 133 23.79 -2.69 6.93
N ARG A 134 24.24 -2.41 5.72
CA ARG A 134 24.29 -3.38 4.62
C ARG A 134 25.12 -4.63 4.92
N LEU A 135 26.20 -4.50 5.69
CA LEU A 135 27.11 -5.60 6.05
C LEU A 135 26.56 -6.48 7.18
N THR A 136 25.70 -5.94 8.03
CA THR A 136 25.18 -6.62 9.22
C THR A 136 23.75 -7.11 9.02
N PHE A 137 23.05 -6.58 8.03
CA PHE A 137 21.65 -6.81 7.80
C PHE A 137 21.40 -7.83 6.67
N ALA A 138 20.72 -8.90 6.98
CA ALA A 138 20.44 -10.00 6.03
C ALA A 138 19.25 -9.68 5.10
N GLY A 139 19.13 -8.45 4.61
CA GLY A 139 18.03 -7.98 3.77
C GLY A 139 16.73 -7.70 4.52
N ALA A 140 15.68 -7.37 3.79
CA ALA A 140 14.38 -7.02 4.39
C ALA A 140 13.83 -8.13 5.31
N ILE A 141 13.97 -9.40 4.92
CA ILE A 141 13.46 -10.55 5.68
C ILE A 141 14.13 -10.63 7.06
N GLY A 142 15.45 -10.37 7.14
CA GLY A 142 16.19 -10.37 8.41
C GLY A 142 15.65 -9.35 9.40
N GLY A 143 15.37 -8.11 8.96
CA GLY A 143 14.79 -7.09 9.83
C GLY A 143 13.38 -7.39 10.29
N LEU A 144 12.55 -7.90 9.40
CA LEU A 144 11.20 -8.33 9.74
C LEU A 144 11.22 -9.52 10.70
N ALA A 145 12.22 -10.40 10.60
CA ALA A 145 12.40 -11.51 11.54
C ALA A 145 12.81 -11.03 12.93
N LEU A 146 13.64 -9.99 13.05
CA LEU A 146 13.96 -9.35 14.33
C LEU A 146 12.70 -8.74 14.96
N GLU A 147 11.92 -7.99 14.19
CA GLU A 147 10.65 -7.42 14.66
C GLU A 147 9.69 -8.50 15.14
N ALA A 148 9.51 -9.58 14.36
CA ALA A 148 8.70 -10.73 14.75
C ALA A 148 9.19 -11.38 16.05
N SER A 149 10.50 -11.60 16.18
CA SER A 149 11.10 -12.23 17.36
C SER A 149 10.90 -11.39 18.64
N VAL A 150 11.06 -10.06 18.53
CA VAL A 150 10.79 -9.13 19.65
C VAL A 150 9.33 -9.17 20.03
N TYR A 151 8.42 -9.16 19.06
CA TYR A 151 6.98 -9.19 19.29
C TYR A 151 6.55 -10.51 19.96
N MET A 152 7.02 -11.65 19.47
CA MET A 152 6.80 -12.97 20.07
C MET A 152 7.31 -13.03 21.51
N HIS A 153 8.54 -12.59 21.75
CA HIS A 153 9.16 -12.64 23.08
C HIS A 153 8.43 -11.75 24.09
N ARG A 154 8.01 -10.56 23.67
CA ARG A 154 7.43 -9.55 24.57
C ARG A 154 5.98 -9.84 24.92
N TYR A 155 5.20 -10.31 23.96
CA TYR A 155 3.75 -10.45 24.12
C TYR A 155 3.24 -11.89 24.04
N GLY A 156 4.13 -12.86 23.85
CA GLY A 156 3.76 -14.28 23.76
C GLY A 156 3.02 -14.65 22.47
N VAL A 157 3.10 -13.80 21.45
CA VAL A 157 2.53 -14.05 20.13
C VAL A 157 3.22 -15.25 19.49
N THR A 158 2.47 -16.05 18.75
CA THR A 158 2.93 -17.31 18.16
C THR A 158 2.93 -17.29 16.64
N GLU A 159 3.64 -18.23 16.02
CA GLU A 159 3.59 -18.45 14.58
C GLU A 159 2.17 -18.81 14.09
N ASN A 160 1.34 -19.45 14.94
CA ASN A 160 -0.07 -19.71 14.61
C ASN A 160 -0.87 -18.42 14.45
N ASP A 161 -0.63 -17.43 15.31
CA ASP A 161 -1.32 -16.15 15.26
C ASP A 161 -0.98 -15.41 13.97
N ALA A 162 0.29 -15.40 13.59
CA ALA A 162 0.75 -14.83 12.33
C ALA A 162 0.18 -15.59 11.12
N ALA A 163 0.15 -16.91 11.15
CA ALA A 163 -0.42 -17.72 10.07
C ALA A 163 -1.92 -17.44 9.83
N ARG A 164 -2.70 -17.11 10.88
CA ARG A 164 -4.11 -16.72 10.73
C ARG A 164 -4.28 -15.44 9.89
N VAL A 165 -3.33 -14.49 9.97
CA VAL A 165 -3.31 -13.30 9.10
C VAL A 165 -3.15 -13.71 7.63
N VAL A 166 -2.23 -14.63 7.33
CA VAL A 166 -2.02 -15.14 5.96
C VAL A 166 -3.30 -15.79 5.42
N VAL A 167 -3.94 -16.63 6.22
CA VAL A 167 -5.21 -17.31 5.84
C VAL A 167 -6.27 -16.29 5.46
N ARG A 168 -6.48 -15.24 6.28
CA ARG A 168 -7.42 -14.16 6.00
C ARG A 168 -7.09 -13.45 4.67
N ASP A 169 -5.86 -12.97 4.53
CA ASP A 169 -5.46 -12.17 3.37
C ASP A 169 -5.50 -12.99 2.06
N ARG A 170 -5.10 -14.27 2.12
CA ARG A 170 -5.18 -15.18 0.96
C ARG A 170 -6.61 -15.50 0.57
N LYS A 171 -7.53 -15.66 1.54
CA LYS A 171 -8.96 -15.81 1.29
C LYS A 171 -9.55 -14.57 0.62
N ASN A 172 -9.25 -13.38 1.16
CA ASN A 172 -9.72 -12.10 0.59
C ASN A 172 -9.22 -11.90 -0.85
N ALA A 173 -7.96 -12.24 -1.11
CA ALA A 173 -7.36 -12.13 -2.44
C ALA A 173 -8.07 -12.96 -3.52
N CYS A 174 -8.81 -14.02 -3.16
CA CYS A 174 -9.57 -14.80 -4.13
C CYS A 174 -10.65 -13.97 -4.81
N GLY A 175 -11.19 -12.95 -4.14
CA GLY A 175 -12.17 -12.00 -4.69
C GLY A 175 -11.53 -10.91 -5.58
N ASN A 176 -10.23 -10.61 -5.42
CA ASN A 176 -9.56 -9.54 -6.15
C ASN A 176 -9.00 -10.05 -7.51
N PRO A 177 -9.50 -9.55 -8.66
CA PRO A 177 -9.03 -10.01 -9.97
C PRO A 177 -7.57 -9.67 -10.27
N TYR A 178 -7.01 -8.65 -9.63
CA TYR A 178 -5.65 -8.18 -9.87
C TYR A 178 -4.58 -8.89 -9.04
N ALA A 179 -4.96 -9.54 -7.92
CA ALA A 179 -4.03 -10.19 -7.02
C ALA A 179 -3.25 -11.32 -7.69
N HIS A 180 -1.93 -11.41 -7.38
CA HIS A 180 -1.04 -12.43 -7.93
C HIS A 180 -1.36 -13.84 -7.43
N LEU A 181 -1.53 -14.02 -6.11
CA LEU A 181 -1.73 -15.32 -5.46
C LEU A 181 -3.19 -15.47 -4.98
N ARG A 182 -4.07 -15.91 -5.87
CA ARG A 182 -5.50 -16.08 -5.64
C ARG A 182 -5.86 -17.51 -5.24
N LYS A 183 -5.21 -18.02 -4.19
CA LYS A 183 -5.43 -19.36 -3.67
C LYS A 183 -5.49 -19.32 -2.15
N GLU A 184 -6.54 -19.85 -1.56
CA GLU A 184 -6.65 -20.04 -0.12
C GLU A 184 -5.56 -20.97 0.38
N VAL A 185 -5.17 -20.79 1.63
CA VAL A 185 -4.22 -21.63 2.37
C VAL A 185 -4.75 -21.88 3.77
N THR A 186 -4.27 -22.95 4.42
CA THR A 186 -4.58 -23.25 5.81
C THR A 186 -3.44 -22.82 6.74
N VAL A 187 -3.71 -22.74 8.03
CA VAL A 187 -2.68 -22.46 9.06
C VAL A 187 -1.57 -23.50 8.98
N GLU A 188 -1.92 -24.78 8.79
CA GLU A 188 -0.96 -25.89 8.68
C GLU A 188 -0.07 -25.77 7.45
N GLU A 189 -0.62 -25.32 6.32
CA GLU A 189 0.17 -25.07 5.09
C GLU A 189 1.16 -23.93 5.33
N VAL A 190 0.76 -22.85 6.02
CA VAL A 190 1.66 -21.74 6.36
C VAL A 190 2.78 -22.22 7.27
N LEU A 191 2.45 -22.93 8.35
CA LEU A 191 3.41 -23.41 9.34
C LEU A 191 4.38 -24.44 8.80
N SER A 192 3.97 -25.26 7.82
CA SER A 192 4.80 -26.26 7.16
C SER A 192 5.63 -25.71 5.99
N SER A 193 5.42 -24.47 5.60
CA SER A 193 6.18 -23.86 4.50
C SER A 193 7.65 -23.65 4.87
N PRO A 194 8.57 -23.62 3.89
CA PRO A 194 10.02 -23.49 4.13
C PRO A 194 10.34 -22.24 4.99
N ARG A 195 11.19 -22.40 6.00
CA ARG A 195 11.69 -21.31 6.82
C ARG A 195 12.70 -20.47 6.02
N LEU A 196 12.50 -19.16 6.00
CA LEU A 196 13.39 -18.21 5.33
C LEU A 196 14.39 -17.59 6.31
N CYS A 197 13.89 -17.09 7.45
CA CYS A 197 14.65 -16.54 8.56
C CYS A 197 13.79 -16.67 9.82
N ASP A 198 14.29 -17.31 10.87
CA ASP A 198 13.50 -17.57 12.07
C ASP A 198 12.91 -16.29 12.67
N PRO A 199 11.58 -16.20 12.97
CA PRO A 199 10.53 -17.23 12.84
C PRO A 199 9.82 -17.28 11.48
N ILE A 200 10.19 -16.43 10.52
CA ILE A 200 9.48 -16.21 9.26
C ILE A 200 9.65 -17.36 8.27
N LYS A 201 8.54 -17.81 7.70
CA LYS A 201 8.46 -18.84 6.67
C LYS A 201 8.05 -18.24 5.32
N LEU A 202 8.15 -19.03 4.26
CA LEU A 202 7.85 -18.59 2.90
C LEU A 202 6.44 -18.00 2.73
N LEU A 203 5.43 -18.65 3.32
CA LEU A 203 4.05 -18.16 3.20
C LEU A 203 3.73 -17.00 4.15
N ASP A 204 4.60 -16.71 5.13
CA ASP A 204 4.50 -15.51 5.94
C ASP A 204 4.84 -14.23 5.18
N MET A 205 5.58 -14.35 4.08
CA MET A 205 6.07 -13.22 3.29
C MET A 205 5.23 -12.97 2.04
N CYS A 206 5.16 -11.70 1.66
CA CYS A 206 4.63 -11.30 0.36
C CYS A 206 5.47 -11.89 -0.79
N PRO A 207 4.86 -12.21 -1.94
CA PRO A 207 5.58 -12.65 -3.12
C PRO A 207 6.30 -11.48 -3.80
N ARG A 208 7.32 -11.78 -4.58
CA ARG A 208 7.80 -10.90 -5.62
C ARG A 208 6.76 -10.84 -6.74
N SER A 209 6.34 -9.64 -7.12
CA SER A 209 5.36 -9.45 -8.21
C SER A 209 5.78 -8.32 -9.14
N ASP A 210 5.46 -8.47 -10.43
CA ASP A 210 5.47 -7.39 -11.40
C ASP A 210 4.07 -6.79 -11.48
N GLY A 211 3.96 -5.47 -11.55
CA GLY A 211 2.67 -4.80 -11.67
C GLY A 211 2.75 -3.27 -11.67
N ALA A 212 1.66 -2.66 -12.10
CA ALA A 212 1.49 -1.20 -12.11
C ALA A 212 0.08 -0.82 -11.63
N CYS A 213 -0.02 0.37 -11.07
CA CYS A 213 -1.26 1.01 -10.66
C CYS A 213 -1.24 2.48 -11.07
N ALA A 214 -2.36 2.97 -11.58
CA ALA A 214 -2.59 4.37 -11.89
C ALA A 214 -3.84 4.87 -11.16
N VAL A 215 -3.78 6.06 -10.56
CA VAL A 215 -4.88 6.67 -9.80
C VAL A 215 -5.05 8.11 -10.28
N ILE A 216 -6.30 8.53 -10.51
CA ILE A 216 -6.62 9.89 -10.91
C ILE A 216 -7.16 10.66 -9.71
N PHE A 217 -6.42 11.74 -9.38
CA PHE A 217 -6.78 12.71 -8.34
C PHE A 217 -7.40 13.93 -9.01
N ALA A 218 -8.52 14.40 -8.47
CA ALA A 218 -9.25 15.55 -9.02
C ALA A 218 -9.60 16.56 -7.92
N SER A 219 -9.54 17.86 -8.26
CA SER A 219 -10.00 18.93 -7.38
C SER A 219 -11.54 18.92 -7.29
N GLU A 220 -12.07 19.50 -6.22
CA GLU A 220 -13.51 19.63 -5.98
C GLU A 220 -14.28 20.28 -7.15
N ASP A 221 -13.63 21.13 -7.92
CA ASP A 221 -14.24 21.82 -9.06
C ASP A 221 -14.64 20.86 -10.20
N VAL A 222 -13.95 19.72 -10.30
CA VAL A 222 -14.12 18.77 -11.40
C VAL A 222 -14.45 17.33 -10.94
N ALA A 223 -14.15 16.97 -9.70
CA ALA A 223 -14.30 15.60 -9.21
C ALA A 223 -15.71 15.03 -9.37
N GLU A 224 -16.73 15.79 -8.98
CA GLU A 224 -18.15 15.38 -9.07
C GLU A 224 -18.69 15.34 -10.50
N LYS A 225 -17.96 15.91 -11.48
CA LYS A 225 -18.28 15.80 -12.89
C LYS A 225 -17.71 14.53 -13.52
N ILE A 226 -16.65 13.98 -12.92
CA ILE A 226 -15.93 12.79 -13.38
C ILE A 226 -16.51 11.53 -12.73
N SER A 227 -16.81 11.59 -11.44
CA SER A 227 -17.32 10.45 -10.68
C SER A 227 -18.56 10.84 -9.88
N GLU A 228 -19.60 9.99 -9.90
CA GLU A 228 -20.81 10.17 -9.08
C GLU A 228 -20.52 9.96 -7.58
N THR A 229 -19.53 9.14 -7.26
CA THR A 229 -19.16 8.76 -5.89
C THR A 229 -17.64 8.90 -5.69
N PRO A 230 -17.06 10.13 -5.78
CA PRO A 230 -15.63 10.32 -5.60
C PRO A 230 -15.20 9.99 -4.16
N ALA A 231 -14.04 9.37 -3.98
CA ALA A 231 -13.46 9.14 -2.65
C ALA A 231 -12.68 10.38 -2.21
N TRP A 232 -13.25 11.18 -1.32
CA TRP A 232 -12.66 12.40 -0.82
C TRP A 232 -11.51 12.14 0.14
N ILE A 233 -10.35 12.73 -0.09
CA ILE A 233 -9.20 12.63 0.82
C ILE A 233 -9.40 13.63 1.95
N TRP A 234 -9.53 13.10 3.18
CA TRP A 234 -9.72 13.91 4.38
C TRP A 234 -8.40 14.38 4.97
N GLY A 235 -7.35 13.59 4.78
CA GLY A 235 -6.02 13.93 5.26
C GLY A 235 -4.97 12.89 4.90
N THR A 236 -3.72 13.30 5.09
CA THR A 236 -2.53 12.48 4.89
C THR A 236 -1.57 12.63 6.05
N ALA A 237 -0.79 11.61 6.34
CA ALA A 237 0.34 11.66 7.27
C ALA A 237 1.52 10.87 6.72
N ASN A 238 2.73 11.38 7.00
CA ASN A 238 4.00 10.75 6.63
C ASN A 238 4.97 10.91 7.80
N ARG A 239 5.54 9.82 8.31
CA ARG A 239 6.45 9.86 9.47
C ARG A 239 7.63 8.92 9.28
N HIS A 240 8.80 9.43 9.67
CA HIS A 240 10.05 8.69 9.82
C HIS A 240 10.46 8.64 11.28
N THR A 241 11.23 7.63 11.69
CA THR A 241 11.70 7.49 13.08
C THR A 241 13.21 7.45 13.21
N TYR A 242 13.90 6.58 12.47
CA TYR A 242 15.32 6.34 12.61
C TYR A 242 16.06 6.54 11.30
N THR A 243 17.37 6.82 11.36
CA THR A 243 18.25 6.87 10.19
C THR A 243 18.78 5.48 9.83
N PHE A 244 19.19 4.71 10.85
CA PHE A 244 19.76 3.38 10.67
C PHE A 244 18.83 2.32 11.26
N ILE A 245 18.77 1.16 10.62
CA ILE A 245 17.94 0.06 11.09
C ILE A 245 18.43 -0.50 12.42
N ASN A 246 19.74 -0.41 12.68
CA ASN A 246 20.33 -0.82 13.95
C ASN A 246 19.88 0.03 15.16
N ASP A 247 19.29 1.20 14.92
CA ASP A 247 18.71 2.06 15.96
C ASP A 247 17.24 1.75 16.26
N VAL A 248 16.60 0.88 15.48
CA VAL A 248 15.20 0.49 15.66
C VAL A 248 15.07 -0.43 16.87
N ASP A 249 14.19 -0.11 17.79
CA ASP A 249 13.93 -0.93 18.99
C ASP A 249 13.01 -2.14 18.73
N PHE A 250 12.43 -2.24 17.52
CA PHE A 250 11.49 -3.28 17.07
C PHE A 250 10.28 -3.51 17.99
N ASN A 251 9.96 -2.54 18.86
CA ASN A 251 8.81 -2.59 19.75
C ASN A 251 7.60 -1.86 19.17
N GLY A 252 7.13 -2.30 18.04
CA GLY A 252 6.06 -1.69 17.29
C GLY A 252 6.54 -0.76 16.19
N LEU A 253 5.66 -0.47 15.25
CA LEU A 253 5.97 0.42 14.14
C LEU A 253 5.73 1.89 14.55
N HIS A 254 6.73 2.50 15.20
CA HIS A 254 6.63 3.87 15.76
C HIS A 254 6.28 4.92 14.72
N SER A 255 6.77 4.78 13.47
CA SER A 255 6.39 5.67 12.38
C SER A 255 4.88 5.62 12.11
N LEU A 256 4.28 4.42 12.06
CA LEU A 256 2.84 4.24 11.87
C LEU A 256 2.05 4.76 13.07
N LYS A 257 2.50 4.50 14.30
CA LYS A 257 1.86 4.98 15.55
C LYS A 257 1.81 6.51 15.60
N ASN A 258 2.85 7.19 15.14
CA ASN A 258 2.86 8.65 15.09
C ASN A 258 2.06 9.20 13.90
N ALA A 259 2.10 8.54 12.75
CA ALA A 259 1.30 8.90 11.58
C ALA A 259 -0.20 8.77 11.87
N SER A 260 -0.62 7.69 12.54
CA SER A 260 -2.04 7.47 12.89
C SER A 260 -2.57 8.53 13.85
N LYS A 261 -1.83 8.86 14.91
CA LYS A 261 -2.21 9.92 15.85
C LYS A 261 -2.42 11.25 15.15
N GLU A 262 -1.49 11.63 14.28
CA GLU A 262 -1.59 12.87 13.52
C GLU A 262 -2.79 12.86 12.57
N LEU A 263 -2.96 11.77 11.79
CA LEU A 263 -4.04 11.67 10.84
C LEU A 263 -5.40 11.71 11.52
N TYR A 264 -5.58 10.97 12.62
CA TYR A 264 -6.81 10.98 13.41
C TYR A 264 -7.11 12.37 13.95
N GLN A 265 -6.12 13.06 14.50
CA GLN A 265 -6.28 14.43 15.00
C GLN A 265 -6.67 15.40 13.88
N LYS A 266 -6.01 15.34 12.72
CA LYS A 266 -6.30 16.19 11.55
C LYS A 266 -7.71 15.96 11.00
N CYS A 267 -8.17 14.72 10.98
CA CYS A 267 -9.44 14.33 10.40
C CYS A 267 -10.59 14.28 11.41
N GLY A 268 -10.31 14.57 12.69
CA GLY A 268 -11.32 14.58 13.76
C GLY A 268 -11.78 13.18 14.18
N ILE A 269 -11.05 12.12 13.86
CA ILE A 269 -11.32 10.74 14.29
C ILE A 269 -10.99 10.62 15.79
N LYS A 270 -11.97 10.23 16.59
CA LYS A 270 -11.84 10.08 18.05
C LYS A 270 -11.85 8.63 18.50
N GLU A 271 -12.66 7.83 17.85
CA GLU A 271 -12.83 6.39 18.13
C GLU A 271 -12.61 5.58 16.84
N PRO A 272 -11.34 5.29 16.47
CA PRO A 272 -11.02 4.68 15.17
C PRO A 272 -11.82 3.42 14.85
N LEU A 273 -12.03 2.53 15.83
CA LEU A 273 -12.81 1.30 15.65
C LEU A 273 -14.29 1.54 15.30
N LYS A 274 -14.86 2.69 15.66
CA LYS A 274 -16.27 3.01 15.40
C LYS A 274 -16.47 3.87 14.17
N GLU A 275 -15.42 4.58 13.76
CA GLU A 275 -15.52 5.61 12.73
C GLU A 275 -14.91 5.17 11.40
N ILE A 276 -14.02 4.16 11.41
CA ILE A 276 -13.37 3.62 10.22
C ILE A 276 -14.07 2.32 9.84
N ASP A 277 -14.48 2.20 8.59
CA ASP A 277 -15.22 1.04 8.10
C ASP A 277 -14.30 -0.02 7.46
N VAL A 278 -13.10 0.36 6.97
CA VAL A 278 -12.17 -0.56 6.31
C VAL A 278 -10.74 0.00 6.29
N ILE A 279 -9.75 -0.89 6.35
CA ILE A 279 -8.33 -0.54 6.21
C ILE A 279 -7.64 -1.42 5.17
N GLU A 280 -7.00 -0.79 4.19
CA GLU A 280 -6.03 -1.41 3.29
C GLU A 280 -4.62 -1.21 3.85
N LEU A 281 -4.16 -2.21 4.57
CA LEU A 281 -2.92 -2.21 5.33
C LEU A 281 -1.74 -2.70 4.49
N TYR A 282 -0.64 -1.95 4.48
CA TYR A 282 0.59 -2.37 3.82
C TYR A 282 1.46 -3.19 4.78
N GLN A 283 1.12 -4.46 5.02
CA GLN A 283 1.98 -5.38 5.75
C GLN A 283 2.61 -6.40 4.78
N PRO A 284 3.95 -6.37 4.59
CA PRO A 284 4.61 -7.31 3.68
C PRO A 284 4.83 -8.70 4.28
N TYR A 285 4.51 -8.90 5.57
CA TYR A 285 4.65 -10.16 6.27
C TYR A 285 3.58 -10.35 7.35
N SER A 286 3.38 -11.58 7.77
CA SER A 286 2.24 -11.98 8.61
C SER A 286 2.21 -11.33 9.99
N PHE A 287 3.33 -11.28 10.72
CA PHE A 287 3.40 -10.66 12.05
C PHE A 287 3.12 -9.16 12.00
N GLY A 288 3.49 -8.48 10.89
CA GLY A 288 3.13 -7.07 10.66
C GLY A 288 1.62 -6.86 10.63
N GLY A 289 0.85 -7.84 10.15
CA GLY A 289 -0.61 -7.78 10.18
C GLY A 289 -1.24 -7.79 11.58
N LEU A 290 -0.48 -8.15 12.60
CA LEU A 290 -0.87 -8.05 14.01
C LEU A 290 -0.31 -6.76 14.62
N LEU A 291 1.00 -6.60 14.59
CA LEU A 291 1.73 -5.49 15.21
C LEU A 291 1.24 -4.12 14.74
N TRP A 292 0.84 -4.00 13.46
CA TRP A 292 0.40 -2.72 12.90
C TRP A 292 -1.04 -2.37 13.24
N LEU A 293 -1.89 -3.33 13.56
CA LEU A 293 -3.21 -3.04 14.15
C LEU A 293 -3.04 -2.35 15.52
N GLU A 294 -2.09 -2.83 16.32
CA GLU A 294 -1.71 -2.21 17.59
C GLU A 294 -1.09 -0.82 17.38
N SER A 295 -0.19 -0.68 16.39
CA SER A 295 0.44 0.60 16.06
C SER A 295 -0.55 1.64 15.55
N LEU A 296 -1.63 1.23 14.89
CA LEU A 296 -2.75 2.09 14.51
C LEU A 296 -3.64 2.50 15.69
N GLY A 297 -3.44 1.93 16.88
CA GLY A 297 -4.23 2.19 18.08
C GLY A 297 -5.63 1.56 18.04
N LEU A 298 -5.80 0.49 17.27
CA LEU A 298 -7.07 -0.25 17.15
C LEU A 298 -7.30 -1.21 18.31
N CYS A 299 -6.22 -1.74 18.88
CA CYS A 299 -6.22 -2.57 20.09
C CYS A 299 -4.94 -2.27 20.90
N LYS A 300 -4.84 -2.82 22.10
CA LYS A 300 -3.64 -2.66 22.93
C LYS A 300 -2.53 -3.59 22.45
N ASP A 301 -1.30 -3.23 22.81
CA ASP A 301 -0.12 -4.02 22.50
C ASP A 301 -0.28 -5.47 23.04
N GLY A 302 -0.13 -6.47 22.15
CA GLY A 302 -0.32 -7.90 22.45
C GLY A 302 -1.76 -8.43 22.31
N GLU A 303 -2.74 -7.60 22.02
CA GLU A 303 -4.16 -8.01 21.88
C GLU A 303 -4.56 -8.37 20.44
N ALA A 304 -3.81 -7.96 19.44
CA ALA A 304 -4.15 -8.18 18.02
C ALA A 304 -4.37 -9.66 17.65
N PRO A 305 -3.60 -10.64 18.18
CA PRO A 305 -3.85 -12.05 17.89
C PRO A 305 -5.27 -12.49 18.22
N ARG A 306 -5.75 -12.14 19.42
CA ARG A 306 -7.12 -12.47 19.83
C ARG A 306 -8.15 -11.88 18.88
N TRP A 307 -7.99 -10.62 18.52
CA TRP A 307 -8.91 -9.90 17.63
C TRP A 307 -9.00 -10.54 16.24
N VAL A 308 -7.85 -11.01 15.72
CA VAL A 308 -7.80 -11.73 14.43
C VAL A 308 -8.43 -13.12 14.54
N TRP A 309 -8.22 -13.86 15.64
CA TRP A 309 -8.83 -15.18 15.86
C TRP A 309 -10.35 -15.09 16.08
N ASP A 310 -10.82 -14.05 16.74
CA ASP A 310 -12.26 -13.80 16.96
C ASP A 310 -12.98 -13.37 15.64
N GLY A 311 -12.25 -13.21 14.52
CA GLY A 311 -12.79 -12.84 13.22
C GLY A 311 -13.12 -11.36 13.05
N ALA A 312 -12.73 -10.51 14.01
CA ALA A 312 -13.04 -9.07 13.98
C ALA A 312 -12.44 -8.35 12.76
N THR A 313 -11.38 -8.91 12.17
CA THR A 313 -10.69 -8.36 10.99
C THR A 313 -11.08 -9.04 9.66
N ASP A 314 -11.98 -10.02 9.67
CA ASP A 314 -12.48 -10.71 8.48
C ASP A 314 -13.41 -9.79 7.68
N MET A 315 -13.80 -10.16 6.46
CA MET A 315 -14.64 -9.34 5.55
C MET A 315 -15.98 -8.92 6.15
N ASP A 316 -16.54 -9.74 7.02
CA ASP A 316 -17.80 -9.54 7.74
C ASP A 316 -17.59 -9.25 9.24
N GLY A 317 -16.35 -8.95 9.63
CA GLY A 317 -15.96 -8.62 11.01
C GLY A 317 -16.26 -7.17 11.39
N GLU A 318 -15.83 -6.81 12.60
CA GLU A 318 -16.02 -5.46 13.18
C GLU A 318 -15.30 -4.37 12.37
N LEU A 319 -14.06 -4.66 11.91
CA LEU A 319 -13.27 -3.79 11.04
C LEU A 319 -12.52 -4.63 10.00
N PRO A 320 -13.07 -4.79 8.81
CA PRO A 320 -12.41 -5.51 7.72
C PRO A 320 -11.02 -4.95 7.40
N ILE A 321 -10.03 -5.82 7.43
CA ILE A 321 -8.64 -5.48 7.08
C ILE A 321 -8.26 -6.19 5.79
N ASN A 322 -7.74 -5.41 4.83
CA ASN A 322 -7.32 -5.92 3.53
C ASN A 322 -8.41 -6.71 2.78
N PRO A 323 -9.56 -6.13 2.51
CA PRO A 323 -10.55 -6.77 1.64
C PRO A 323 -9.98 -7.21 0.29
N SER A 324 -9.01 -6.45 -0.25
CA SER A 324 -8.31 -6.78 -1.49
C SER A 324 -7.34 -7.96 -1.38
N GLY A 325 -7.10 -8.48 -0.16
CA GLY A 325 -6.04 -9.41 0.18
C GLY A 325 -4.75 -8.74 0.67
N GLY A 326 -4.64 -7.42 0.58
CA GLY A 326 -3.46 -6.70 1.06
C GLY A 326 -2.19 -6.99 0.27
N VAL A 327 -1.08 -7.15 0.99
CA VAL A 327 0.26 -7.31 0.42
C VAL A 327 0.72 -8.77 0.39
N ILE A 328 0.23 -9.61 1.30
CA ILE A 328 0.59 -11.04 1.37
C ILE A 328 0.37 -11.80 0.05
N PRO A 329 -0.70 -11.56 -0.72
CA PRO A 329 -0.89 -12.21 -2.01
C PRO A 329 -0.21 -11.50 -3.19
N THR A 330 0.25 -10.25 -3.05
CA THR A 330 0.74 -9.45 -4.19
C THR A 330 1.59 -8.27 -3.76
N ASN A 331 2.79 -8.11 -4.32
CA ASN A 331 3.69 -7.02 -3.95
C ASN A 331 4.60 -6.55 -5.11
N PRO A 332 4.10 -5.78 -6.07
CA PRO A 332 4.96 -4.96 -6.93
C PRO A 332 5.41 -3.72 -6.13
N ILE A 333 6.56 -3.78 -5.46
CA ILE A 333 6.93 -2.94 -4.30
C ILE A 333 6.68 -1.45 -4.53
N GLY A 334 7.20 -0.86 -5.60
CA GLY A 334 7.02 0.59 -5.89
C GLY A 334 5.57 1.00 -6.17
N ALA A 335 4.73 0.07 -6.65
CA ALA A 335 3.30 0.31 -6.85
C ALA A 335 2.45 0.03 -5.60
N THR A 336 2.92 -0.83 -4.68
CA THR A 336 2.08 -1.42 -3.63
C THR A 336 1.38 -0.37 -2.75
N GLY A 337 2.08 0.69 -2.36
CA GLY A 337 1.45 1.78 -1.60
C GLY A 337 0.32 2.48 -2.37
N LEU A 338 0.48 2.68 -3.69
CA LEU A 338 -0.57 3.27 -4.53
C LEU A 338 -1.73 2.30 -4.76
N ILE A 339 -1.45 1.00 -4.84
CA ILE A 339 -2.50 -0.04 -4.89
C ILE A 339 -3.34 0.01 -3.62
N ARG A 340 -2.73 0.12 -2.43
CA ARG A 340 -3.49 0.30 -1.18
C ARG A 340 -4.38 1.54 -1.22
N CYS A 341 -3.87 2.65 -1.80
CA CYS A 341 -4.66 3.87 -1.99
C CYS A 341 -5.84 3.66 -2.95
N ALA A 342 -5.60 2.99 -4.08
CA ALA A 342 -6.64 2.66 -5.06
C ALA A 342 -7.73 1.78 -4.43
N GLU A 343 -7.34 0.70 -3.75
CA GLU A 343 -8.26 -0.24 -3.12
C GLU A 343 -9.12 0.44 -2.02
N ALA A 344 -8.50 1.24 -1.13
CA ALA A 344 -9.23 1.99 -0.11
C ALA A 344 -10.21 3.00 -0.73
N ALA A 345 -9.80 3.70 -1.79
CA ALA A 345 -10.68 4.62 -2.51
C ALA A 345 -11.85 3.88 -3.18
N MET A 346 -11.59 2.73 -3.83
CA MET A 346 -12.62 1.91 -4.47
C MET A 346 -13.63 1.37 -3.47
N GLN A 347 -13.21 1.01 -2.25
CA GLN A 347 -14.13 0.64 -1.17
C GLN A 347 -15.11 1.79 -0.85
N VAL A 348 -14.62 3.03 -0.68
CA VAL A 348 -15.45 4.21 -0.42
C VAL A 348 -16.38 4.55 -1.60
N MET A 349 -15.89 4.36 -2.82
CA MET A 349 -16.67 4.58 -4.05
C MET A 349 -17.75 3.52 -4.28
N GLY A 350 -17.71 2.38 -3.57
CA GLY A 350 -18.58 1.23 -3.78
C GLY A 350 -18.25 0.45 -5.07
N ARG A 351 -16.98 0.44 -5.47
CA ARG A 351 -16.51 -0.08 -6.77
C ARG A 351 -15.39 -1.13 -6.65
N ALA A 352 -15.14 -1.66 -5.45
CA ALA A 352 -14.17 -2.73 -5.21
C ALA A 352 -14.74 -4.10 -5.62
N GLU A 353 -14.88 -4.31 -6.93
CA GLU A 353 -15.52 -5.49 -7.53
C GLU A 353 -14.90 -6.80 -7.01
N GLY A 354 -15.77 -7.70 -6.54
CA GLY A 354 -15.37 -9.02 -6.04
C GLY A 354 -14.89 -9.05 -4.57
N HIS A 355 -14.59 -7.88 -3.97
CA HIS A 355 -14.13 -7.76 -2.58
C HIS A 355 -14.67 -6.51 -1.87
N GLN A 356 -15.81 -6.01 -2.30
CA GLN A 356 -16.46 -4.84 -1.72
C GLN A 356 -17.01 -5.14 -0.32
N VAL A 357 -16.62 -4.33 0.67
CA VAL A 357 -17.25 -4.29 1.99
C VAL A 357 -18.55 -3.46 1.89
N PRO A 358 -19.68 -3.94 2.46
CA PRO A 358 -20.92 -3.18 2.43
C PRO A 358 -20.81 -1.81 3.15
N ASP A 359 -21.51 -0.80 2.61
CA ASP A 359 -21.75 0.51 3.24
C ASP A 359 -20.53 1.30 3.72
N VAL A 360 -19.37 1.11 3.13
CA VAL A 360 -18.14 1.83 3.47
C VAL A 360 -18.32 3.34 3.28
N LYS A 361 -18.01 4.10 4.32
CA LYS A 361 -18.04 5.57 4.34
C LYS A 361 -16.66 6.17 4.56
N ILE A 362 -15.82 5.51 5.37
CA ILE A 362 -14.47 5.93 5.72
C ILE A 362 -13.51 4.75 5.57
N ALA A 363 -12.46 4.97 4.80
CA ALA A 363 -11.40 4.00 4.60
C ALA A 363 -10.02 4.60 4.88
N ILE A 364 -9.07 3.75 5.25
CA ILE A 364 -7.65 4.13 5.41
C ILE A 364 -6.80 3.24 4.51
N SER A 365 -5.78 3.84 3.89
CA SER A 365 -4.64 3.12 3.31
C SER A 365 -3.37 3.45 4.05
N THR A 366 -2.44 2.49 4.12
CA THR A 366 -1.11 2.70 4.70
C THR A 366 -0.01 2.43 3.68
N GLY A 367 1.16 3.02 3.92
CA GLY A 367 2.41 2.75 3.22
C GLY A 367 3.50 2.32 4.19
N PHE A 368 4.43 1.48 3.73
CA PHE A 368 5.50 0.94 4.54
C PHE A 368 6.86 1.07 3.84
N GLY A 369 7.81 1.72 4.48
CA GLY A 369 9.19 1.93 4.01
C GLY A 369 10.22 1.32 4.96
N GLY A 370 10.09 0.02 5.23
CA GLY A 370 10.85 -0.63 6.28
C GLY A 370 10.35 -0.25 7.67
N CYS A 371 11.03 -0.69 8.72
CA CYS A 371 10.59 -0.45 10.11
C CYS A 371 10.68 1.03 10.55
N MET A 372 11.08 1.92 9.66
CA MET A 372 11.41 3.32 9.97
C MET A 372 10.45 4.35 9.39
N TRP A 373 9.66 3.99 8.38
CA TRP A 373 8.88 4.94 7.61
C TRP A 373 7.47 4.46 7.30
N SER A 374 6.47 5.30 7.55
CA SER A 374 5.07 5.00 7.26
C SER A 374 4.34 6.20 6.68
N ASP A 375 3.49 5.92 5.71
CA ASP A 375 2.52 6.84 5.12
C ASP A 375 1.11 6.39 5.48
N MET A 376 0.18 7.35 5.53
CA MET A 376 -1.25 7.09 5.69
C MET A 376 -2.07 8.09 4.91
N LEU A 377 -3.18 7.63 4.35
CA LEU A 377 -4.23 8.46 3.77
C LEU A 377 -5.60 8.01 4.29
N LEU A 378 -6.48 8.95 4.55
CA LEU A 378 -7.86 8.70 4.96
C LEU A 378 -8.81 9.21 3.90
N TYR A 379 -9.75 8.37 3.52
CA TYR A 379 -10.76 8.62 2.48
C TYR A 379 -12.15 8.62 3.09
N GLY A 380 -12.99 9.52 2.60
CA GLY A 380 -14.38 9.59 3.02
C GLY A 380 -15.34 9.72 1.83
N LYS A 381 -16.54 9.17 1.97
CA LYS A 381 -17.62 9.32 0.99
C LYS A 381 -18.15 10.75 0.91
N LYS A 382 -18.03 11.51 2.00
CA LYS A 382 -18.40 12.92 2.08
C LYS A 382 -17.18 13.81 1.96
N LYS A 383 -17.36 15.03 1.45
CA LYS A 383 -16.33 16.07 1.48
C LYS A 383 -15.84 16.31 2.91
N PRO A 384 -14.54 16.51 3.13
CA PRO A 384 -14.04 16.98 4.43
C PRO A 384 -14.64 18.34 4.77
N GLY A 385 -14.88 18.56 6.07
CA GLY A 385 -15.46 19.80 6.60
C GLY A 385 -14.58 21.03 6.40
#